data_adb05f994e1bd0ccb1b25702fd0df35c
#
_entry.id   adb05f994e1bd0ccb1b25702fd0df35c
#
_cell.length_a   1.000
_cell.length_b   1.000
_cell.length_c   1.000
_cell.angle_alpha   90.00
_cell.angle_beta   90.00
_cell.angle_gamma   90.00
#
_symmetry.space_group_name_H-M   'P 1'
#
loop_
_entity.id
_entity.type
_entity.pdbx_description
1 polymer ?
#
loop_
_entity_poly.entity_id
_entity_poly.type
_entity_poly.pdbx_seq_one_letter_code
_entity_poly.pdbx_strand_id
1 'polypeptide(L)'
;MLQAVAPSHLAPLGAPPGPRAVVVLGAGKIGRTIARMLHGTGDYAVTVVDRDAPQLAGMPAGIAVRQADPTAAGACIALLDGAWAVLNALPFHAATAVATAAAELGVHYFDLTEDVAATHAIRQLAPGARSVLMPQCGLAPGFIGVVGHDLARRFLRDGGELLSLRMRVGALPRYPSNALKYNLTWSTEGLINEYCNPCEAIVGGRRVEVPALEGLESFALDGIEYEAFNTSGGLGTLPETLAGRARDVDYKSIRYPGHCAAMKLLLDDLRLRERRDWLRDIFDSAIPQTEQDVVVIFATATGRTRAGQGPLVQASFSARIGGTETDAGHVNAIQLTTAAGICTALDLVATGVLPQSGFVRQEAMPLDAFLANRFGRQYTCHPLEETAA
;
A
#
# COMPACT_ATOMS: atom_id res chain seq x y z
N MET A 1 38.11 -38.96 -7.24
CA MET A 1 37.73 -38.44 -5.93
C MET A 1 37.75 -36.95 -5.99
N LEU A 2 36.60 -36.31 -6.24
CA LEU A 2 36.41 -34.86 -6.19
C LEU A 2 35.66 -34.56 -4.90
N GLN A 3 36.35 -33.88 -3.98
CA GLN A 3 35.74 -33.41 -2.72
C GLN A 3 34.80 -32.23 -3.03
N ALA A 4 33.54 -32.43 -2.64
CA ALA A 4 32.56 -31.35 -2.65
C ALA A 4 32.90 -30.31 -1.57
N VAL A 5 33.15 -29.07 -1.99
CA VAL A 5 33.27 -27.92 -1.09
C VAL A 5 31.86 -27.52 -0.66
N ALA A 6 31.57 -27.64 0.63
CA ALA A 6 30.33 -27.17 1.20
C ALA A 6 30.24 -25.64 1.14
N PRO A 7 29.06 -25.04 0.87
CA PRO A 7 28.90 -23.60 0.91
C PRO A 7 29.05 -23.09 2.33
N SER A 8 29.96 -22.12 2.52
CA SER A 8 30.14 -21.41 3.78
C SER A 8 28.86 -20.64 4.13
N HIS A 9 28.17 -21.07 5.18
CA HIS A 9 27.13 -20.28 5.82
C HIS A 9 27.75 -19.02 6.40
N LEU A 10 27.53 -17.89 5.73
CA LEU A 10 27.69 -16.57 6.35
C LEU A 10 26.66 -16.51 7.49
N ALA A 11 27.14 -16.48 8.73
CA ALA A 11 26.31 -16.22 9.88
C ALA A 11 25.61 -14.86 9.70
N PRO A 12 24.32 -14.73 10.06
CA PRO A 12 23.64 -13.43 10.03
C PRO A 12 24.40 -12.48 10.96
N LEU A 13 24.73 -11.28 10.45
CA LEU A 13 25.25 -10.19 11.27
C LEU A 13 24.33 -10.05 12.48
N GLY A 14 24.86 -10.25 13.68
CA GLY A 14 24.09 -10.26 14.91
C GLY A 14 23.21 -9.01 15.02
N ALA A 15 21.95 -9.21 15.40
CA ALA A 15 21.03 -8.13 15.69
C ALA A 15 21.69 -7.17 16.69
N PRO A 16 21.54 -5.84 16.54
CA PRO A 16 22.08 -4.89 17.51
C PRO A 16 21.48 -5.19 18.89
N PRO A 17 22.25 -5.05 19.97
CA PRO A 17 21.75 -5.29 21.31
C PRO A 17 20.75 -4.19 21.70
N GLY A 18 19.45 -4.40 21.46
CA GLY A 18 18.35 -3.50 21.80
C GLY A 18 17.37 -3.28 20.65
N PRO A 19 16.20 -2.67 20.97
CA PRO A 19 15.17 -2.39 19.97
C PRO A 19 15.66 -1.32 18.96
N ARG A 20 15.32 -1.51 17.68
CA ARG A 20 15.68 -0.55 16.62
C ARG A 20 14.87 0.73 16.76
N ALA A 21 15.52 1.89 16.69
CA ALA A 21 14.87 3.19 16.77
C ALA A 21 14.09 3.47 15.48
N VAL A 22 12.76 3.63 15.60
CA VAL A 22 11.85 3.87 14.47
C VAL A 22 11.05 5.14 14.72
N VAL A 23 11.03 6.03 13.73
CA VAL A 23 10.20 7.24 13.75
C VAL A 23 9.00 7.04 12.86
N VAL A 24 7.79 7.28 13.39
CA VAL A 24 6.53 7.31 12.64
C VAL A 24 6.13 8.78 12.51
N LEU A 25 6.06 9.28 11.29
CA LEU A 25 5.61 10.63 10.98
C LEU A 25 4.13 10.63 10.65
N GLY A 26 3.34 11.40 11.40
CA GLY A 26 1.88 11.42 11.34
C GLY A 26 1.24 10.52 12.39
N ALA A 27 0.43 11.10 13.29
CA ALA A 27 -0.31 10.43 14.35
C ALA A 27 -1.82 10.27 14.03
N GLY A 28 -2.18 10.31 12.74
CA GLY A 28 -3.52 9.98 12.27
C GLY A 28 -3.85 8.50 12.48
N LYS A 29 -5.03 8.08 12.01
CA LYS A 29 -5.53 6.70 12.17
C LYS A 29 -4.50 5.63 11.78
N ILE A 30 -3.84 5.78 10.61
CA ILE A 30 -2.85 4.82 10.12
C ILE A 30 -1.56 4.87 10.96
N GLY A 31 -1.01 6.06 11.20
CA GLY A 31 0.24 6.19 11.96
C GLY A 31 0.15 5.65 13.38
N ARG A 32 -0.99 5.84 14.05
CA ARG A 32 -1.27 5.23 15.36
C ARG A 32 -1.29 3.71 15.30
N THR A 33 -1.89 3.14 14.25
CA THR A 33 -1.95 1.69 14.06
C THR A 33 -0.55 1.12 13.81
N ILE A 34 0.25 1.77 12.94
CA ILE A 34 1.66 1.44 12.71
C ILE A 34 2.44 1.44 14.02
N ALA A 35 2.35 2.53 14.79
CA ALA A 35 3.09 2.68 16.03
C ALA A 35 2.75 1.58 17.06
N ARG A 36 1.47 1.24 17.21
CA ARG A 36 1.02 0.16 18.09
C ARG A 36 1.49 -1.22 17.64
N MET A 37 1.38 -1.51 16.33
CA MET A 37 1.86 -2.77 15.77
C MET A 37 3.36 -2.98 16.03
N LEU A 38 4.17 -1.96 15.75
CA LEU A 38 5.63 -2.05 15.95
C LEU A 38 5.98 -2.18 17.45
N HIS A 39 5.39 -1.32 18.28
CA HIS A 39 5.65 -1.33 19.72
C HIS A 39 5.28 -2.67 20.37
N GLY A 40 4.17 -3.28 19.95
CA GLY A 40 3.69 -4.55 20.48
C GLY A 40 4.65 -5.73 20.27
N THR A 41 5.66 -5.59 19.41
CA THR A 41 6.67 -6.64 19.20
C THR A 41 7.83 -6.59 20.18
N GLY A 42 8.10 -5.44 20.80
CA GLY A 42 9.28 -5.20 21.61
C GLY A 42 10.60 -5.02 20.84
N ASP A 43 10.61 -5.24 19.52
CA ASP A 43 11.82 -5.16 18.69
C ASP A 43 12.10 -3.74 18.16
N TYR A 44 11.14 -2.82 18.36
CA TYR A 44 11.22 -1.45 17.86
C TYR A 44 10.98 -0.44 18.98
N ALA A 45 11.91 0.51 19.14
CA ALA A 45 11.73 1.70 19.97
C ALA A 45 11.05 2.78 19.13
N VAL A 46 9.75 2.96 19.31
CA VAL A 46 8.91 3.79 18.46
C VAL A 46 8.80 5.21 19.01
N THR A 47 9.06 6.20 18.14
CA THR A 47 8.77 7.61 18.37
C THR A 47 7.73 8.07 17.35
N VAL A 48 6.60 8.62 17.79
CA VAL A 48 5.56 9.19 16.93
C VAL A 48 5.68 10.71 16.92
N VAL A 49 5.65 11.29 15.74
CA VAL A 49 5.74 12.74 15.54
C VAL A 49 4.51 13.25 14.82
N ASP A 50 3.89 14.29 15.36
CA ASP A 50 2.80 15.03 14.70
C ASP A 50 2.83 16.49 15.13
N ARG A 51 2.31 17.37 14.27
CA ARG A 51 2.17 18.79 14.60
C ARG A 51 1.02 19.04 15.56
N ASP A 52 -0.01 18.21 15.52
CA ASP A 52 -1.24 18.38 16.29
C ASP A 52 -1.17 17.59 17.61
N ALA A 53 -1.03 18.30 18.74
CA ALA A 53 -0.96 17.68 20.06
C ALA A 53 -2.14 16.72 20.39
N PRO A 54 -3.40 17.01 20.01
CA PRO A 54 -4.52 16.08 20.18
C PRO A 54 -4.31 14.72 19.50
N GLN A 55 -3.64 14.69 18.35
CA GLN A 55 -3.32 13.45 17.63
C GLN A 55 -2.31 12.59 18.39
N LEU A 56 -1.46 13.16 19.21
CA LEU A 56 -0.48 12.46 20.03
C LEU A 56 -1.07 11.92 21.34
N ALA A 57 -2.22 12.42 21.75
CA ALA A 57 -2.87 11.98 22.98
C ALA A 57 -3.32 10.51 22.89
N GLY A 58 -3.24 9.77 24.01
CA GLY A 58 -3.69 8.37 24.09
C GLY A 58 -2.77 7.37 23.39
N MET A 59 -1.51 7.71 23.10
CA MET A 59 -0.51 6.73 22.71
C MET A 59 -0.20 5.79 23.89
N PRO A 60 0.03 4.49 23.64
CA PRO A 60 0.42 3.54 24.68
C PRO A 60 1.67 3.99 25.44
N ALA A 61 1.74 3.65 26.72
CA ALA A 61 2.97 3.80 27.49
C ALA A 61 4.12 3.03 26.81
N GLY A 62 5.28 3.68 26.69
CA GLY A 62 6.45 3.09 26.00
C GLY A 62 6.59 3.52 24.52
N ILE A 63 5.59 4.16 23.93
CA ILE A 63 5.74 4.89 22.67
C ILE A 63 6.11 6.33 22.99
N ALA A 64 7.30 6.77 22.55
CA ALA A 64 7.70 8.16 22.67
C ALA A 64 6.86 9.05 21.74
N VAL A 65 6.49 10.24 22.19
CA VAL A 65 5.74 11.21 21.38
C VAL A 65 6.51 12.54 21.30
N ARG A 66 6.50 13.14 20.11
CA ARG A 66 7.14 14.43 19.87
C ARG A 66 6.22 15.33 19.07
N GLN A 67 5.82 16.47 19.65
CA GLN A 67 5.07 17.48 18.93
C GLN A 67 6.03 18.30 18.08
N ALA A 68 5.93 18.19 16.75
CA ALA A 68 6.69 18.98 15.79
C ALA A 68 5.98 18.93 14.44
N ASP A 69 6.24 19.92 13.60
CA ASP A 69 5.80 19.91 12.21
C ASP A 69 6.91 19.31 11.32
N PRO A 70 6.75 18.06 10.82
CA PRO A 70 7.75 17.45 9.96
C PRO A 70 7.90 18.12 8.60
N THR A 71 6.93 18.97 8.22
CA THR A 71 6.95 19.70 6.93
C THR A 71 7.70 21.03 7.02
N ALA A 72 8.05 21.49 8.21
CA ALA A 72 8.85 22.68 8.39
C ALA A 72 10.28 22.47 7.84
N ALA A 73 10.83 23.52 7.25
CA ALA A 73 12.15 23.47 6.63
C ALA A 73 13.22 22.97 7.60
N GLY A 74 13.94 21.92 7.23
CA GLY A 74 15.01 21.30 8.02
C GLY A 74 14.55 20.46 9.22
N ALA A 75 13.25 20.42 9.55
CA ALA A 75 12.74 19.68 10.68
C ALA A 75 13.02 18.17 10.58
N CYS A 76 12.88 17.59 9.39
CA CYS A 76 13.09 16.15 9.19
C CYS A 76 14.47 15.69 9.61
N ILE A 77 15.53 16.45 9.33
CA ILE A 77 16.92 16.09 9.72
C ILE A 77 17.00 15.92 11.25
N ALA A 78 16.48 16.88 12.02
CA ALA A 78 16.52 16.83 13.50
C ALA A 78 15.56 15.77 14.08
N LEU A 79 14.51 15.42 13.35
CA LEU A 79 13.53 14.41 13.78
C LEU A 79 14.02 12.98 13.53
N LEU A 80 14.83 12.78 12.49
CA LEU A 80 15.32 11.48 12.05
C LEU A 80 16.75 11.17 12.54
N ASP A 81 17.42 12.12 13.19
CA ASP A 81 18.78 11.91 13.70
C ASP A 81 18.82 10.74 14.69
N GLY A 82 19.72 9.79 14.45
CA GLY A 82 19.85 8.56 15.24
C GLY A 82 18.76 7.50 15.03
N ALA A 83 17.78 7.74 14.15
CA ALA A 83 16.79 6.72 13.79
C ALA A 83 17.39 5.65 12.87
N TRP A 84 16.95 4.41 13.02
CA TRP A 84 17.23 3.33 12.09
C TRP A 84 16.31 3.40 10.87
N ALA A 85 15.03 3.71 11.10
CA ALA A 85 14.05 3.82 10.03
C ALA A 85 13.00 4.91 10.31
N VAL A 86 12.40 5.42 9.23
CA VAL A 86 11.22 6.28 9.26
C VAL A 86 10.09 5.65 8.47
N LEU A 87 8.90 5.62 9.08
CA LEU A 87 7.64 5.27 8.41
C LEU A 87 6.83 6.56 8.25
N ASN A 88 6.68 6.99 7.01
CA ASN A 88 5.99 8.23 6.69
C ASN A 88 4.50 7.97 6.42
N ALA A 89 3.65 8.35 7.36
CA ALA A 89 2.19 8.31 7.25
C ALA A 89 1.56 9.72 7.07
N LEU A 90 2.36 10.68 6.61
CA LEU A 90 1.91 12.02 6.24
C LEU A 90 1.29 12.02 4.83
N PRO A 91 0.55 13.06 4.44
CA PRO A 91 0.08 13.24 3.08
C PRO A 91 1.22 13.21 2.05
N PHE A 92 0.92 12.79 0.82
CA PHE A 92 1.88 12.49 -0.25
C PHE A 92 2.84 13.66 -0.55
N HIS A 93 2.40 14.92 -0.41
CA HIS A 93 3.23 16.10 -0.67
C HIS A 93 4.45 16.23 0.27
N ALA A 94 4.44 15.57 1.43
CA ALA A 94 5.58 15.53 2.35
C ALA A 94 6.59 14.42 1.99
N ALA A 95 6.22 13.44 1.17
CA ALA A 95 6.99 12.22 0.93
C ALA A 95 8.43 12.48 0.45
N THR A 96 8.59 13.34 -0.55
CA THR A 96 9.92 13.65 -1.13
C THR A 96 10.85 14.33 -0.12
N ALA A 97 10.35 15.28 0.68
CA ALA A 97 11.16 15.97 1.67
C ALA A 97 11.65 15.03 2.79
N VAL A 98 10.75 14.16 3.28
CA VAL A 98 11.11 13.14 4.29
C VAL A 98 12.12 12.13 3.73
N ALA A 99 11.89 11.64 2.50
CA ALA A 99 12.80 10.70 1.84
C ALA A 99 14.20 11.30 1.61
N THR A 100 14.26 12.59 1.26
CA THR A 100 15.54 13.31 1.10
C THR A 100 16.33 13.33 2.41
N ALA A 101 15.69 13.74 3.50
CA ALA A 101 16.32 13.75 4.82
C ALA A 101 16.76 12.35 5.27
N ALA A 102 15.92 11.34 5.03
CA ALA A 102 16.27 9.95 5.34
C ALA A 102 17.47 9.45 4.55
N ALA A 103 17.55 9.75 3.24
CA ALA A 103 18.67 9.38 2.39
C ALA A 103 19.98 10.06 2.83
N GLU A 104 19.96 11.33 3.19
CA GLU A 104 21.10 12.09 3.69
C GLU A 104 21.66 11.50 4.99
N LEU A 105 20.78 11.12 5.91
CA LEU A 105 21.16 10.55 7.21
C LEU A 105 21.47 9.04 7.14
N GLY A 106 21.14 8.36 6.04
CA GLY A 106 21.27 6.90 5.93
C GLY A 106 20.20 6.16 6.75
N VAL A 107 19.02 6.77 6.95
CA VAL A 107 17.85 6.19 7.62
C VAL A 107 17.00 5.44 6.58
N HIS A 108 16.55 4.23 6.90
CA HIS A 108 15.63 3.49 6.03
C HIS A 108 14.30 4.23 5.92
N TYR A 109 13.80 4.41 4.69
CA TYR A 109 12.57 5.15 4.41
C TYR A 109 11.49 4.23 3.88
N PHE A 110 10.28 4.35 4.44
CA PHE A 110 9.07 3.68 4.01
C PHE A 110 7.91 4.67 4.00
N ASP A 111 7.01 4.57 3.01
CA ASP A 111 5.80 5.39 2.97
C ASP A 111 4.57 4.64 2.42
N LEU A 112 3.47 5.35 2.35
CA LEU A 112 2.16 4.87 1.89
C LEU A 112 1.67 5.65 0.65
N THR A 113 2.55 6.42 -0.01
CA THR A 113 2.16 7.34 -1.07
C THR A 113 1.60 6.59 -2.29
N GLU A 114 0.51 7.08 -2.82
CA GLU A 114 -0.06 6.69 -4.12
C GLU A 114 0.44 7.60 -5.25
N ASP A 115 1.12 8.70 -4.93
CA ASP A 115 1.55 9.70 -5.89
C ASP A 115 2.74 9.24 -6.74
N VAL A 116 2.55 9.22 -8.06
CA VAL A 116 3.54 8.76 -9.03
C VAL A 116 4.74 9.71 -9.09
N ALA A 117 4.49 11.03 -9.03
CA ALA A 117 5.57 12.02 -9.10
C ALA A 117 6.47 11.96 -7.86
N ALA A 118 5.90 11.82 -6.67
CA ALA A 118 6.64 11.62 -5.43
C ALA A 118 7.50 10.35 -5.49
N THR A 119 6.94 9.23 -5.97
CA THR A 119 7.67 7.97 -6.15
C THR A 119 8.85 8.11 -7.10
N HIS A 120 8.66 8.81 -8.23
CA HIS A 120 9.75 9.13 -9.17
C HIS A 120 10.85 9.97 -8.51
N ALA A 121 10.49 11.01 -7.76
CA ALA A 121 11.44 11.85 -7.04
C ALA A 121 12.25 11.06 -6.01
N ILE A 122 11.60 10.19 -5.23
CA ILE A 122 12.26 9.32 -4.25
C ILE A 122 13.25 8.37 -4.93
N ARG A 123 12.90 7.83 -6.09
CA ARG A 123 13.82 6.97 -6.87
C ARG A 123 15.09 7.68 -7.28
N GLN A 124 15.02 8.99 -7.62
CA GLN A 124 16.20 9.77 -7.99
C GLN A 124 17.19 9.96 -6.82
N LEU A 125 16.75 9.77 -5.60
CA LEU A 125 17.61 9.81 -4.41
C LEU A 125 18.40 8.50 -4.19
N ALA A 126 17.98 7.41 -4.83
CA ALA A 126 18.54 6.08 -4.56
C ALA A 126 19.98 5.84 -5.04
N PRO A 127 20.49 6.47 -6.13
CA PRO A 127 21.90 6.30 -6.50
C PRO A 127 22.81 6.77 -5.37
N GLY A 128 23.57 5.82 -4.77
CA GLY A 128 24.44 6.09 -3.64
C GLY A 128 23.77 6.09 -2.25
N ALA A 129 22.48 5.85 -2.16
CA ALA A 129 21.81 5.73 -0.87
C ALA A 129 22.37 4.55 -0.05
N ARG A 130 22.74 4.81 1.21
CA ARG A 130 23.27 3.80 2.15
C ARG A 130 22.15 3.05 2.87
N SER A 131 20.91 3.50 2.72
CA SER A 131 19.70 2.97 3.33
C SER A 131 18.68 2.58 2.25
N VAL A 132 17.65 1.86 2.64
CA VAL A 132 16.50 1.51 1.79
C VAL A 132 15.61 2.73 1.61
N LEU A 133 15.19 2.97 0.37
CA LEU A 133 14.14 3.90 0.02
C LEU A 133 13.01 3.07 -0.61
N MET A 134 11.96 2.80 0.15
CA MET A 134 10.85 1.92 -0.25
C MET A 134 9.52 2.63 -0.08
N PRO A 135 9.07 3.42 -1.07
CA PRO A 135 7.74 4.00 -1.07
C PRO A 135 6.66 2.95 -1.40
N GLN A 136 5.39 3.34 -1.26
CA GLN A 136 4.24 2.54 -1.72
C GLN A 136 4.06 1.22 -0.98
N CYS A 137 4.23 1.21 0.35
CA CYS A 137 4.19 0.01 1.18
C CYS A 137 2.82 -0.27 1.81
N GLY A 138 1.73 0.28 1.25
CA GLY A 138 0.38 0.12 1.78
C GLY A 138 -0.36 -1.13 1.27
N LEU A 139 -1.67 -0.97 1.10
CA LEU A 139 -2.55 -1.97 0.50
C LEU A 139 -2.52 -1.87 -1.03
N ALA A 140 -2.83 -0.69 -1.56
CA ALA A 140 -2.83 -0.34 -2.98
C ALA A 140 -2.51 1.17 -3.13
N PRO A 141 -1.27 1.53 -3.53
CA PRO A 141 -0.15 0.66 -3.87
C PRO A 141 0.44 -0.08 -2.67
N GLY A 142 1.05 -1.25 -2.92
CA GLY A 142 1.69 -2.07 -1.90
C GLY A 142 1.35 -3.56 -2.06
N PHE A 143 0.57 -4.12 -1.13
CA PHE A 143 0.25 -5.54 -1.11
C PHE A 143 -0.33 -6.06 -2.43
N ILE A 144 -1.20 -5.29 -3.10
CA ILE A 144 -1.76 -5.72 -4.39
C ILE A 144 -0.67 -5.88 -5.47
N GLY A 145 0.39 -5.07 -5.43
CA GLY A 145 1.57 -5.20 -6.29
C GLY A 145 2.34 -6.49 -6.01
N VAL A 146 2.48 -6.85 -4.72
CA VAL A 146 3.09 -8.13 -4.28
C VAL A 146 2.31 -9.31 -4.84
N VAL A 147 0.97 -9.32 -4.66
CA VAL A 147 0.08 -10.35 -5.20
C VAL A 147 0.18 -10.41 -6.73
N GLY A 148 0.07 -9.27 -7.40
CA GLY A 148 0.14 -9.18 -8.86
C GLY A 148 1.44 -9.73 -9.42
N HIS A 149 2.56 -9.41 -8.78
CA HIS A 149 3.88 -9.91 -9.19
C HIS A 149 4.02 -11.41 -8.96
N ASP A 150 3.54 -11.94 -7.83
CA ASP A 150 3.56 -13.40 -7.59
C ASP A 150 2.73 -14.14 -8.64
N LEU A 151 1.52 -13.68 -8.93
CA LEU A 151 0.68 -14.24 -9.97
C LEU A 151 1.35 -14.18 -11.36
N ALA A 152 1.96 -13.03 -11.71
CA ALA A 152 2.69 -12.85 -12.96
C ALA A 152 3.88 -13.82 -13.09
N ARG A 153 4.66 -13.98 -12.00
CA ARG A 153 5.81 -14.89 -11.97
C ARG A 153 5.45 -16.34 -12.29
N ARG A 154 4.24 -16.79 -11.96
CA ARG A 154 3.78 -18.17 -12.23
C ARG A 154 3.73 -18.45 -13.74
N PHE A 155 3.45 -17.44 -14.56
CA PHE A 155 3.42 -17.53 -16.00
C PHE A 155 4.78 -17.22 -16.65
N LEU A 156 5.51 -16.26 -16.09
CA LEU A 156 6.78 -15.80 -16.67
C LEU A 156 7.98 -16.71 -16.38
N ARG A 157 7.82 -17.67 -15.46
CA ARG A 157 8.81 -18.74 -15.27
C ARG A 157 8.85 -19.63 -16.52
N ASP A 158 10.00 -20.20 -16.78
CA ASP A 158 10.20 -21.22 -17.84
C ASP A 158 9.76 -20.77 -19.23
N GLY A 159 9.82 -19.45 -19.51
CA GLY A 159 9.50 -18.89 -20.81
C GLY A 159 8.01 -18.89 -21.15
N GLY A 160 7.13 -18.90 -20.16
CA GLY A 160 5.70 -18.78 -20.37
C GLY A 160 5.27 -17.38 -20.80
N GLU A 161 3.99 -17.18 -21.04
CA GLU A 161 3.38 -15.95 -21.55
C GLU A 161 2.30 -15.45 -20.58
N LEU A 162 2.42 -14.19 -20.14
CA LEU A 162 1.39 -13.50 -19.36
C LEU A 162 0.54 -12.65 -20.31
N LEU A 163 -0.70 -13.08 -20.54
CA LEU A 163 -1.65 -12.37 -21.41
C LEU A 163 -2.36 -11.25 -20.67
N SER A 164 -2.82 -11.49 -19.46
CA SER A 164 -3.46 -10.43 -18.67
C SER A 164 -3.18 -10.59 -17.18
N LEU A 165 -3.01 -9.46 -16.50
CA LEU A 165 -3.00 -9.34 -15.05
C LEU A 165 -4.01 -8.27 -14.66
N ARG A 166 -5.06 -8.66 -13.95
CA ARG A 166 -6.12 -7.77 -13.48
C ARG A 166 -6.12 -7.71 -11.97
N MET A 167 -6.01 -6.51 -11.42
CA MET A 167 -5.94 -6.29 -9.99
C MET A 167 -7.06 -5.37 -9.54
N ARG A 168 -7.81 -5.79 -8.54
CA ARG A 168 -9.01 -5.13 -8.03
C ARG A 168 -8.92 -5.04 -6.51
N VAL A 169 -9.05 -3.82 -5.98
CA VAL A 169 -9.04 -3.58 -4.53
C VAL A 169 -10.15 -2.59 -4.19
N GLY A 170 -10.84 -2.81 -3.09
CA GLY A 170 -11.79 -1.86 -2.55
C GLY A 170 -11.71 -1.79 -1.03
N ALA A 171 -11.74 -0.58 -0.48
CA ALA A 171 -12.09 -0.32 0.91
C ALA A 171 -13.51 0.23 0.91
N LEU A 172 -14.44 -0.52 1.46
CA LEU A 172 -15.88 -0.33 1.31
C LEU A 172 -16.55 -0.28 2.69
N PRO A 173 -17.62 0.52 2.86
CA PRO A 173 -18.48 0.34 4.03
C PRO A 173 -19.09 -1.06 3.99
N ARG A 174 -19.08 -1.77 5.11
CA ARG A 174 -19.79 -3.07 5.22
C ARG A 174 -21.30 -2.90 5.02
N TYR A 175 -21.83 -1.77 5.48
CA TYR A 175 -23.24 -1.40 5.38
C TYR A 175 -23.37 -0.01 4.76
N PRO A 176 -23.47 0.10 3.41
CA PRO A 176 -23.59 1.40 2.74
C PRO A 176 -24.90 2.08 3.10
N SER A 177 -24.83 3.35 3.54
CA SER A 177 -25.98 4.08 4.08
C SER A 177 -26.40 5.29 3.24
N ASN A 178 -25.75 5.57 2.11
CA ASN A 178 -26.01 6.74 1.28
C ASN A 178 -26.11 6.39 -0.22
N ALA A 179 -26.54 7.34 -1.04
CA ALA A 179 -26.69 7.12 -2.49
C ALA A 179 -25.37 6.82 -3.20
N LEU A 180 -24.25 7.33 -2.70
CA LEU A 180 -22.91 7.00 -3.20
C LEU A 180 -22.50 5.57 -2.84
N LYS A 181 -23.21 4.93 -1.90
CA LYS A 181 -22.82 3.63 -1.32
C LYS A 181 -21.37 3.62 -0.85
N TYR A 182 -20.90 4.76 -0.35
CA TYR A 182 -19.54 4.98 0.08
C TYR A 182 -19.49 5.78 1.38
N ASN A 183 -18.56 5.40 2.24
CA ASN A 183 -18.23 6.10 3.47
C ASN A 183 -16.72 6.35 3.48
N LEU A 184 -16.29 7.50 4.03
CA LEU A 184 -14.88 7.79 4.15
C LEU A 184 -14.23 6.87 5.19
N THR A 185 -13.30 6.07 4.73
CA THR A 185 -12.52 5.14 5.55
C THR A 185 -11.06 5.55 5.65
N TRP A 186 -10.59 6.42 4.74
CA TRP A 186 -9.22 6.88 4.61
C TRP A 186 -9.15 8.34 4.13
N SER A 187 -8.04 8.79 3.54
CA SER A 187 -7.79 10.18 3.13
C SER A 187 -8.73 10.66 2.02
N THR A 188 -9.44 11.76 2.24
CA THR A 188 -10.25 12.42 1.21
C THR A 188 -9.39 12.92 0.05
N GLU A 189 -8.21 13.46 0.34
CA GLU A 189 -7.27 13.96 -0.68
C GLU A 189 -6.77 12.82 -1.57
N GLY A 190 -6.42 11.67 -0.96
CA GLY A 190 -6.04 10.47 -1.71
C GLY A 190 -7.17 9.97 -2.60
N LEU A 191 -8.41 9.95 -2.09
CA LEU A 191 -9.59 9.56 -2.88
C LEU A 191 -9.79 10.48 -4.10
N ILE A 192 -9.62 11.80 -3.93
CA ILE A 192 -9.71 12.77 -5.02
C ILE A 192 -8.61 12.51 -6.06
N ASN A 193 -7.39 12.25 -5.62
CA ASN A 193 -6.29 11.91 -6.51
C ASN A 193 -6.57 10.64 -7.32
N GLU A 194 -7.05 9.58 -6.68
CA GLU A 194 -7.45 8.35 -7.36
C GLU A 194 -8.44 8.60 -8.51
N TYR A 195 -9.42 9.49 -8.30
CA TYR A 195 -10.51 9.72 -9.26
C TYR A 195 -10.21 10.82 -10.29
N CYS A 196 -9.21 11.66 -10.05
CA CYS A 196 -8.91 12.82 -10.90
C CYS A 196 -7.62 12.69 -11.71
N ASN A 197 -6.66 11.87 -11.26
CA ASN A 197 -5.37 11.74 -11.92
C ASN A 197 -5.40 10.63 -12.98
N PRO A 198 -4.56 10.70 -14.04
CA PRO A 198 -4.39 9.62 -15.00
C PRO A 198 -3.96 8.32 -14.32
N CYS A 199 -4.37 7.19 -14.89
CA CYS A 199 -4.07 5.86 -14.39
C CYS A 199 -3.06 5.19 -15.31
N GLU A 200 -2.04 4.54 -14.75
CA GLU A 200 -1.14 3.71 -15.54
C GLU A 200 -1.77 2.34 -15.85
N ALA A 201 -1.44 1.81 -17.02
CA ALA A 201 -1.82 0.47 -17.46
C ALA A 201 -0.76 -0.09 -18.45
N ILE A 202 -0.80 -1.38 -18.71
CA ILE A 202 -0.13 -1.99 -19.86
C ILE A 202 -1.21 -2.47 -20.81
N VAL A 203 -1.14 -2.04 -22.06
CA VAL A 203 -2.04 -2.46 -23.15
C VAL A 203 -1.19 -2.88 -24.34
N GLY A 204 -1.39 -4.10 -24.83
CA GLY A 204 -0.60 -4.64 -25.94
C GLY A 204 0.91 -4.66 -25.66
N GLY A 205 1.33 -4.87 -24.41
CA GLY A 205 2.72 -4.91 -23.98
C GLY A 205 3.38 -3.54 -23.72
N ARG A 206 2.66 -2.44 -23.88
CA ARG A 206 3.18 -1.07 -23.75
C ARG A 206 2.52 -0.36 -22.57
N ARG A 207 3.32 0.39 -21.82
CA ARG A 207 2.80 1.30 -20.79
C ARG A 207 2.01 2.42 -21.47
N VAL A 208 0.82 2.67 -20.95
CA VAL A 208 -0.09 3.72 -21.41
C VAL A 208 -0.73 4.42 -20.20
N GLU A 209 -1.21 5.63 -20.42
CA GLU A 209 -2.12 6.29 -19.50
C GLU A 209 -3.56 6.10 -19.97
N VAL A 210 -4.46 5.79 -19.02
CA VAL A 210 -5.89 5.65 -19.24
C VAL A 210 -6.64 6.59 -18.29
N PRO A 211 -7.82 7.11 -18.67
CA PRO A 211 -8.58 7.98 -17.78
C PRO A 211 -9.07 7.27 -16.53
N ALA A 212 -9.08 7.99 -15.41
CA ALA A 212 -9.78 7.56 -14.20
C ALA A 212 -11.31 7.53 -14.45
N LEU A 213 -12.02 6.71 -13.67
CA LEU A 213 -13.46 6.45 -13.76
C LEU A 213 -13.91 5.75 -15.06
N GLU A 214 -12.99 5.42 -15.95
CA GLU A 214 -13.28 4.65 -17.17
C GLU A 214 -13.03 3.15 -16.99
N GLY A 215 -13.38 2.37 -18.04
CA GLY A 215 -13.19 0.92 -18.02
C GLY A 215 -14.08 0.21 -17.01
N LEU A 216 -15.27 0.76 -16.74
CA LEU A 216 -16.25 0.18 -15.81
C LEU A 216 -16.54 -1.29 -16.15
N GLU A 217 -16.47 -2.15 -15.15
CA GLU A 217 -16.85 -3.55 -15.18
C GLU A 217 -17.72 -3.90 -13.98
N SER A 218 -18.59 -4.88 -14.12
CA SER A 218 -19.42 -5.43 -13.05
C SER A 218 -19.05 -6.89 -12.83
N PHE A 219 -18.99 -7.31 -11.58
CA PHE A 219 -18.72 -8.68 -11.20
C PHE A 219 -19.34 -9.00 -9.84
N ALA A 220 -19.50 -10.28 -9.53
CA ALA A 220 -19.90 -10.75 -8.22
C ALA A 220 -18.77 -11.52 -7.55
N LEU A 221 -18.61 -11.33 -6.25
CA LEU A 221 -17.69 -12.09 -5.42
C LEU A 221 -18.44 -12.48 -4.14
N ASP A 222 -18.48 -13.78 -3.83
CA ASP A 222 -19.19 -14.33 -2.68
C ASP A 222 -20.67 -13.87 -2.60
N GLY A 223 -21.37 -13.81 -3.75
CA GLY A 223 -22.76 -13.43 -3.84
C GLY A 223 -23.05 -11.92 -3.73
N ILE A 224 -22.04 -11.09 -3.55
CA ILE A 224 -22.14 -9.63 -3.49
C ILE A 224 -21.75 -9.04 -4.85
N GLU A 225 -22.62 -8.16 -5.38
CA GLU A 225 -22.35 -7.44 -6.61
C GLU A 225 -21.43 -6.23 -6.36
N TYR A 226 -20.46 -6.08 -7.23
CA TYR A 226 -19.50 -4.98 -7.25
C TYR A 226 -19.37 -4.39 -8.65
N GLU A 227 -18.92 -3.16 -8.69
CA GLU A 227 -18.34 -2.55 -9.88
C GLU A 227 -16.87 -2.21 -9.65
N ALA A 228 -16.08 -2.17 -10.71
CA ALA A 228 -14.71 -1.69 -10.64
C ALA A 228 -14.39 -0.82 -11.86
N PHE A 229 -13.58 0.20 -11.65
CA PHE A 229 -13.19 1.17 -12.66
C PHE A 229 -11.79 1.70 -12.38
N ASN A 230 -11.15 2.26 -13.42
CA ASN A 230 -9.78 2.76 -13.34
C ASN A 230 -9.64 3.84 -12.27
N THR A 231 -8.63 3.71 -11.42
CA THR A 231 -8.20 4.73 -10.46
C THR A 231 -6.68 4.84 -10.45
N SER A 232 -6.18 6.04 -10.16
CA SER A 232 -4.74 6.33 -10.18
C SER A 232 -3.99 5.68 -9.03
N GLY A 233 -2.71 5.43 -9.22
CA GLY A 233 -1.73 5.06 -8.19
C GLY A 233 -1.63 3.59 -7.82
N GLY A 234 -2.72 2.80 -7.95
CA GLY A 234 -2.80 1.44 -7.40
C GLY A 234 -1.80 0.42 -7.95
N LEU A 235 -1.28 0.61 -9.17
CA LEU A 235 -0.26 -0.28 -9.75
C LEU A 235 1.15 -0.07 -9.14
N GLY A 236 1.40 1.08 -8.57
CA GLY A 236 2.74 1.42 -8.09
C GLY A 236 3.81 1.30 -9.18
N THR A 237 4.90 0.60 -8.90
CA THR A 237 6.02 0.38 -9.84
C THR A 237 5.85 -0.84 -10.75
N LEU A 238 4.78 -1.60 -10.60
CA LEU A 238 4.56 -2.85 -11.34
C LEU A 238 4.50 -2.70 -12.87
N PRO A 239 3.96 -1.59 -13.45
CA PRO A 239 3.99 -1.36 -14.89
C PRO A 239 5.40 -1.33 -15.47
N GLU A 240 6.38 -0.81 -14.72
CA GLU A 240 7.78 -0.79 -15.16
C GLU A 240 8.39 -2.20 -15.12
N THR A 241 8.05 -2.99 -14.11
CA THR A 241 8.54 -4.36 -13.94
C THR A 241 7.99 -5.30 -15.01
N LEU A 242 6.76 -5.07 -15.48
CA LEU A 242 6.05 -5.96 -16.41
C LEU A 242 5.97 -5.45 -17.86
N ALA A 243 6.41 -4.21 -18.16
CA ALA A 243 6.44 -3.69 -19.52
C ALA A 243 7.24 -4.62 -20.46
N GLY A 244 6.65 -4.96 -21.61
CA GLY A 244 7.23 -5.91 -22.56
C GLY A 244 7.21 -7.38 -22.11
N ARG A 245 6.72 -7.69 -20.91
CA ARG A 245 6.64 -9.04 -20.33
C ARG A 245 5.21 -9.53 -20.14
N ALA A 246 4.26 -8.62 -20.03
CA ALA A 246 2.82 -8.88 -19.97
C ALA A 246 2.14 -8.16 -21.12
N ARG A 247 1.10 -8.76 -21.72
CA ARG A 247 0.34 -8.10 -22.77
C ARG A 247 -0.56 -7.01 -22.21
N ASP A 248 -1.37 -7.33 -21.21
CA ASP A 248 -2.31 -6.38 -20.59
C ASP A 248 -2.19 -6.43 -19.05
N VAL A 249 -2.06 -5.26 -18.41
CA VAL A 249 -2.06 -5.13 -16.93
C VAL A 249 -2.89 -3.92 -16.56
N ASP A 250 -3.85 -4.10 -15.69
CA ASP A 250 -4.69 -3.03 -15.17
C ASP A 250 -4.97 -3.15 -13.67
N TYR A 251 -5.24 -2.00 -13.06
CA TYR A 251 -5.74 -1.87 -11.70
C TYR A 251 -7.05 -1.09 -11.70
N LYS A 252 -8.01 -1.53 -10.90
CA LYS A 252 -9.28 -0.82 -10.70
C LYS A 252 -9.67 -0.82 -9.23
N SER A 253 -10.28 0.25 -8.78
CA SER A 253 -10.90 0.28 -7.45
C SER A 253 -12.28 -0.37 -7.50
N ILE A 254 -12.52 -1.25 -6.52
CA ILE A 254 -13.84 -1.88 -6.32
C ILE A 254 -14.75 -0.93 -5.57
N ARG A 255 -15.99 -0.81 -6.04
CA ARG A 255 -17.07 -0.08 -5.36
C ARG A 255 -18.38 -0.86 -5.47
N TYR A 256 -19.41 -0.42 -4.75
CA TYR A 256 -20.77 -0.93 -4.97
C TYR A 256 -21.40 -0.34 -6.22
N PRO A 257 -22.30 -1.10 -6.93
CA PRO A 257 -22.89 -0.68 -8.20
C PRO A 257 -23.57 0.70 -8.12
N GLY A 258 -23.25 1.58 -9.07
CA GLY A 258 -23.78 2.94 -9.20
C GLY A 258 -22.84 4.04 -8.67
N HIS A 259 -21.79 3.71 -7.93
CA HIS A 259 -20.85 4.71 -7.41
C HIS A 259 -20.08 5.44 -8.54
N CYS A 260 -19.61 4.71 -9.55
CA CYS A 260 -18.90 5.29 -10.69
C CYS A 260 -19.74 6.34 -11.43
N ALA A 261 -21.03 6.03 -11.69
CA ALA A 261 -21.93 6.96 -12.35
C ALA A 261 -22.16 8.24 -11.51
N ALA A 262 -22.32 8.10 -10.20
CA ALA A 262 -22.45 9.25 -9.31
C ALA A 262 -21.17 10.10 -9.26
N MET A 263 -20.00 9.47 -9.26
CA MET A 263 -18.71 10.19 -9.30
C MET A 263 -18.52 10.92 -10.63
N LYS A 264 -18.89 10.32 -11.77
CA LYS A 264 -18.83 10.99 -13.07
C LYS A 264 -19.75 12.24 -13.11
N LEU A 265 -20.97 12.13 -12.57
CA LEU A 265 -21.85 13.27 -12.43
C LEU A 265 -21.19 14.42 -11.67
N LEU A 266 -20.56 14.13 -10.52
CA LEU A 266 -19.90 15.17 -9.71
C LEU A 266 -18.66 15.75 -10.39
N LEU A 267 -17.78 14.86 -10.89
CA LEU A 267 -16.45 15.25 -11.35
C LEU A 267 -16.45 15.80 -12.78
N ASP A 268 -17.26 15.21 -13.66
CA ASP A 268 -17.26 15.52 -15.09
C ASP A 268 -18.40 16.48 -15.44
N ASP A 269 -19.67 16.14 -15.16
CA ASP A 269 -20.82 16.95 -15.53
C ASP A 269 -20.91 18.26 -14.70
N LEU A 270 -20.70 18.18 -13.38
CA LEU A 270 -20.64 19.35 -12.50
C LEU A 270 -19.23 19.99 -12.45
N ARG A 271 -18.24 19.41 -13.14
CA ARG A 271 -16.88 19.94 -13.31
C ARG A 271 -16.13 20.16 -11.98
N LEU A 272 -16.46 19.39 -10.91
CA LEU A 272 -15.78 19.55 -9.63
C LEU A 272 -14.32 19.07 -9.68
N ARG A 273 -13.92 18.32 -10.70
CA ARG A 273 -12.52 17.96 -10.98
C ARG A 273 -11.61 19.21 -11.10
N GLU A 274 -12.16 20.31 -11.64
CA GLU A 274 -11.46 21.57 -11.81
C GLU A 274 -11.44 22.41 -10.52
N ARG A 275 -12.18 22.00 -9.48
CA ARG A 275 -12.35 22.70 -8.21
C ARG A 275 -12.13 21.76 -7.02
N ARG A 276 -10.92 21.23 -6.92
CA ARG A 276 -10.58 20.18 -5.95
C ARG A 276 -10.78 20.59 -4.49
N ASP A 277 -10.60 21.89 -4.18
CA ASP A 277 -10.86 22.40 -2.83
C ASP A 277 -12.35 22.30 -2.46
N TRP A 278 -13.24 22.68 -3.38
CA TRP A 278 -14.68 22.52 -3.18
C TRP A 278 -15.08 21.04 -3.08
N LEU A 279 -14.49 20.21 -3.92
CA LEU A 279 -14.74 18.79 -3.89
C LEU A 279 -14.34 18.18 -2.55
N ARG A 280 -13.18 18.56 -2.02
CA ARG A 280 -12.71 18.14 -0.69
C ARG A 280 -13.67 18.58 0.41
N ASP A 281 -14.08 19.87 0.41
CA ASP A 281 -15.01 20.39 1.40
C ASP A 281 -16.36 19.68 1.37
N ILE A 282 -16.86 19.34 0.16
CA ILE A 282 -18.07 18.55 -0.03
C ILE A 282 -17.89 17.11 0.53
N PHE A 283 -16.79 16.46 0.19
CA PHE A 283 -16.55 15.09 0.64
C PHE A 283 -16.38 15.01 2.14
N ASP A 284 -15.60 15.91 2.74
CA ASP A 284 -15.37 15.93 4.18
C ASP A 284 -16.64 16.25 4.98
N SER A 285 -17.52 17.09 4.43
CA SER A 285 -18.76 17.51 5.10
C SER A 285 -19.95 16.57 4.86
N ALA A 286 -20.06 15.97 3.67
CA ALA A 286 -21.26 15.25 3.25
C ALA A 286 -21.10 13.72 3.25
N ILE A 287 -19.90 13.16 3.06
CA ILE A 287 -19.71 11.73 3.08
C ILE A 287 -19.47 11.26 4.51
N PRO A 288 -20.35 10.43 5.08
CA PRO A 288 -20.18 9.97 6.44
C PRO A 288 -18.96 9.08 6.60
N GLN A 289 -18.31 9.13 7.76
CA GLN A 289 -17.28 8.17 8.13
C GLN A 289 -17.90 6.87 8.63
N THR A 290 -17.16 5.78 8.56
CA THR A 290 -17.55 4.50 9.15
C THR A 290 -16.38 3.83 9.83
N GLU A 291 -16.66 3.10 10.90
CA GLU A 291 -15.72 2.18 11.55
C GLU A 291 -15.97 0.73 11.12
N GLN A 292 -17.02 0.48 10.33
CA GLN A 292 -17.40 -0.83 9.83
C GLN A 292 -17.11 -0.89 8.32
N ASP A 293 -15.85 -1.15 8.00
CA ASP A 293 -15.40 -1.32 6.63
C ASP A 293 -14.99 -2.77 6.33
N VAL A 294 -14.81 -3.03 5.05
CA VAL A 294 -14.26 -4.27 4.52
C VAL A 294 -13.27 -3.94 3.41
N VAL A 295 -12.13 -4.57 3.47
CA VAL A 295 -11.18 -4.57 2.36
C VAL A 295 -11.45 -5.80 1.50
N VAL A 296 -11.70 -5.56 0.21
CA VAL A 296 -11.91 -6.59 -0.81
C VAL A 296 -10.74 -6.56 -1.76
N ILE A 297 -10.09 -7.71 -1.97
CA ILE A 297 -8.98 -7.88 -2.88
C ILE A 297 -9.34 -9.00 -3.85
N PHE A 298 -9.21 -8.73 -5.15
CA PHE A 298 -9.40 -9.72 -6.18
C PHE A 298 -8.40 -9.50 -7.30
N ALA A 299 -7.52 -10.46 -7.56
CA ALA A 299 -6.53 -10.40 -8.62
C ALA A 299 -6.55 -11.67 -9.46
N THR A 300 -6.43 -11.52 -10.77
CA THR A 300 -6.35 -12.65 -11.70
C THR A 300 -5.22 -12.44 -12.69
N ALA A 301 -4.49 -13.51 -12.96
CA ALA A 301 -3.53 -13.58 -14.05
C ALA A 301 -3.94 -14.69 -15.01
N THR A 302 -3.93 -14.39 -16.30
CA THR A 302 -4.26 -15.35 -17.36
C THR A 302 -3.10 -15.44 -18.35
N GLY A 303 -2.73 -16.64 -18.72
CA GLY A 303 -1.59 -16.83 -19.60
C GLY A 303 -1.33 -18.29 -19.94
N ARG A 304 -0.14 -18.57 -20.48
CA ARG A 304 0.37 -19.91 -20.78
C ARG A 304 1.65 -20.16 -20.00
N THR A 305 1.79 -21.30 -19.37
CA THR A 305 2.97 -21.64 -18.55
C THR A 305 4.19 -22.05 -19.38
N ARG A 306 4.03 -22.25 -20.71
CA ARG A 306 5.12 -22.49 -21.68
C ARG A 306 4.90 -21.65 -22.92
N ALA A 307 5.97 -21.10 -23.48
CA ALA A 307 5.92 -20.24 -24.65
C ALA A 307 5.17 -20.90 -25.82
N GLY A 308 4.11 -20.24 -26.30
CA GLY A 308 3.34 -20.65 -27.48
C GLY A 308 2.69 -22.04 -27.46
N GLN A 309 2.89 -22.81 -26.38
CA GLN A 309 2.39 -24.18 -26.24
C GLN A 309 1.77 -24.42 -24.89
N GLY A 310 0.66 -25.11 -24.82
CA GLY A 310 -0.03 -25.44 -23.60
C GLY A 310 -1.39 -24.71 -23.46
N PRO A 311 -2.24 -25.19 -22.54
CA PRO A 311 -3.57 -24.60 -22.33
C PRO A 311 -3.47 -23.18 -21.82
N LEU A 312 -4.49 -22.40 -22.08
CA LEU A 312 -4.74 -21.14 -21.39
C LEU A 312 -5.13 -21.45 -19.94
N VAL A 313 -4.44 -20.85 -19.00
CA VAL A 313 -4.64 -21.07 -17.58
C VAL A 313 -4.91 -19.73 -16.88
N GLN A 314 -5.73 -19.74 -15.85
CA GLN A 314 -5.94 -18.61 -14.97
C GLN A 314 -5.50 -18.98 -13.56
N ALA A 315 -4.78 -18.06 -12.92
CA ALA A 315 -4.51 -18.07 -11.48
C ALA A 315 -5.20 -16.87 -10.83
N SER A 316 -5.67 -17.02 -9.62
CA SER A 316 -6.37 -15.95 -8.90
C SER A 316 -5.91 -15.87 -7.45
N PHE A 317 -6.11 -14.70 -6.86
CA PHE A 317 -6.02 -14.40 -5.44
C PHE A 317 -7.26 -13.62 -5.06
N SER A 318 -7.91 -13.99 -3.96
CA SER A 318 -9.05 -13.24 -3.41
C SER A 318 -8.95 -13.20 -1.89
N ALA A 319 -9.36 -12.07 -1.30
CA ALA A 319 -9.48 -11.93 0.15
C ALA A 319 -10.57 -10.89 0.47
N ARG A 320 -11.31 -11.14 1.56
CA ARG A 320 -12.20 -10.17 2.20
C ARG A 320 -11.78 -10.05 3.65
N ILE A 321 -11.36 -8.86 4.05
CA ILE A 321 -10.71 -8.62 5.34
C ILE A 321 -11.57 -7.63 6.11
N GLY A 322 -12.00 -8.01 7.30
CA GLY A 322 -12.71 -7.14 8.24
C GLY A 322 -11.77 -6.35 9.14
N GLY A 323 -12.34 -5.40 9.87
CA GLY A 323 -11.65 -4.77 11.02
C GLY A 323 -11.48 -5.77 12.17
N THR A 324 -10.73 -5.36 13.18
CA THR A 324 -10.48 -6.19 14.37
C THR A 324 -10.58 -5.36 15.65
N GLU A 325 -10.99 -6.01 16.73
CA GLU A 325 -10.91 -5.45 18.07
C GLU A 325 -9.50 -5.63 18.64
N THR A 326 -9.00 -4.59 19.28
CA THR A 326 -7.73 -4.58 19.99
C THR A 326 -7.93 -4.01 21.41
N ASP A 327 -6.96 -4.18 22.29
CA ASP A 327 -6.99 -3.56 23.64
C ASP A 327 -7.16 -2.03 23.58
N ALA A 328 -6.87 -1.41 22.47
CA ALA A 328 -6.97 0.03 22.23
C ALA A 328 -8.24 0.45 21.48
N GLY A 329 -9.18 -0.47 21.29
CA GLY A 329 -10.43 -0.31 20.56
C GLY A 329 -10.41 -0.89 19.15
N HIS A 330 -11.47 -0.59 18.40
CA HIS A 330 -11.64 -1.07 17.03
C HIS A 330 -10.60 -0.51 16.06
N VAL A 331 -10.08 -1.37 15.19
CA VAL A 331 -9.20 -1.00 14.08
C VAL A 331 -9.89 -1.42 12.78
N ASN A 332 -10.18 -0.45 11.93
CA ASN A 332 -10.85 -0.67 10.65
C ASN A 332 -9.99 -1.53 9.70
N ALA A 333 -10.63 -2.23 8.76
CA ALA A 333 -9.94 -3.08 7.80
C ALA A 333 -8.88 -2.33 6.97
N ILE A 334 -9.21 -1.11 6.50
CA ILE A 334 -8.24 -0.29 5.75
C ILE A 334 -7.05 0.15 6.61
N GLN A 335 -7.28 0.50 7.87
CA GLN A 335 -6.22 0.88 8.80
C GLN A 335 -5.31 -0.32 9.10
N LEU A 336 -5.92 -1.47 9.38
CA LEU A 336 -5.24 -2.73 9.66
C LEU A 336 -4.33 -3.15 8.50
N THR A 337 -4.90 -3.24 7.30
CA THR A 337 -4.19 -3.72 6.11
C THR A 337 -3.09 -2.75 5.67
N THR A 338 -3.37 -1.44 5.67
CA THR A 338 -2.38 -0.42 5.31
C THR A 338 -1.20 -0.40 6.29
N ALA A 339 -1.47 -0.42 7.60
CA ALA A 339 -0.42 -0.46 8.61
C ALA A 339 0.37 -1.78 8.57
N ALA A 340 -0.32 -2.92 8.39
CA ALA A 340 0.34 -4.22 8.26
C ALA A 340 1.27 -4.27 7.04
N GLY A 341 0.90 -3.66 5.92
CA GLY A 341 1.73 -3.58 4.72
C GLY A 341 3.07 -2.92 4.98
N ILE A 342 3.05 -1.70 5.49
CA ILE A 342 4.30 -0.94 5.74
C ILE A 342 5.13 -1.54 6.88
N CYS A 343 4.49 -2.07 7.93
CA CYS A 343 5.20 -2.78 9.00
C CYS A 343 5.87 -4.05 8.49
N THR A 344 5.21 -4.78 7.56
CA THR A 344 5.82 -5.96 6.91
C THR A 344 7.03 -5.57 6.07
N ALA A 345 6.94 -4.51 5.27
CA ALA A 345 8.07 -4.02 4.48
C ALA A 345 9.29 -3.68 5.37
N LEU A 346 9.06 -2.94 6.45
CA LEU A 346 10.08 -2.64 7.46
C LEU A 346 10.69 -3.92 8.04
N ASP A 347 9.88 -4.88 8.47
CA ASP A 347 10.30 -6.10 9.15
C ASP A 347 11.07 -7.04 8.20
N LEU A 348 10.68 -7.11 6.92
CA LEU A 348 11.42 -7.87 5.90
C LEU A 348 12.80 -7.25 5.58
N VAL A 349 12.95 -5.92 5.67
CA VAL A 349 14.26 -5.27 5.65
C VAL A 349 15.02 -5.59 6.93
N ALA A 350 14.38 -5.49 8.09
CA ALA A 350 14.98 -5.74 9.38
C ALA A 350 15.53 -7.17 9.53
N THR A 351 14.88 -8.13 8.90
CA THR A 351 15.26 -9.57 8.93
C THR A 351 16.17 -9.97 7.76
N GLY A 352 16.54 -9.04 6.89
CA GLY A 352 17.45 -9.31 5.77
C GLY A 352 16.82 -10.05 4.58
N VAL A 353 15.50 -10.18 4.53
CA VAL A 353 14.77 -10.78 3.39
C VAL A 353 14.81 -9.85 2.17
N LEU A 354 14.78 -8.54 2.39
CA LEU A 354 14.87 -7.52 1.36
C LEU A 354 16.25 -6.87 1.28
N PRO A 355 16.61 -6.21 0.16
CA PRO A 355 17.82 -5.42 0.04
C PRO A 355 17.97 -4.43 1.19
N GLN A 356 19.22 -4.08 1.54
CA GLN A 356 19.54 -3.22 2.68
C GLN A 356 19.83 -1.77 2.28
N SER A 357 19.82 -1.46 1.00
CA SER A 357 20.07 -0.11 0.47
C SER A 357 19.48 0.08 -0.92
N GLY A 358 19.34 1.33 -1.35
CA GLY A 358 18.85 1.71 -2.66
C GLY A 358 17.32 1.74 -2.75
N PHE A 359 16.80 1.93 -3.96
CA PHE A 359 15.35 1.91 -4.21
C PHE A 359 14.83 0.48 -4.25
N VAL A 360 13.92 0.15 -3.35
CA VAL A 360 13.26 -1.16 -3.30
C VAL A 360 11.81 -1.01 -3.74
N ARG A 361 11.41 -1.78 -4.74
CA ARG A 361 10.03 -1.79 -5.24
C ARG A 361 9.14 -2.63 -4.33
N GLN A 362 7.87 -2.26 -4.20
CA GLN A 362 6.89 -3.02 -3.42
C GLN A 362 6.79 -4.49 -3.85
N GLU A 363 6.80 -4.74 -5.16
CA GLU A 363 6.71 -6.08 -5.73
C GLU A 363 8.00 -6.93 -5.56
N ALA A 364 9.04 -6.38 -4.97
CA ALA A 364 10.23 -7.15 -4.57
C ALA A 364 9.97 -8.02 -3.33
N MET A 365 8.92 -7.73 -2.55
CA MET A 365 8.51 -8.57 -1.43
C MET A 365 7.99 -9.93 -1.95
N PRO A 366 8.54 -11.06 -1.50
CA PRO A 366 7.96 -12.37 -1.83
C PRO A 366 6.61 -12.53 -1.10
N LEU A 367 5.56 -12.96 -1.81
CA LEU A 367 4.21 -13.07 -1.24
C LEU A 367 4.16 -14.05 -0.06
N ASP A 368 4.85 -15.17 -0.14
CA ASP A 368 4.95 -16.17 0.92
C ASP A 368 5.63 -15.61 2.18
N ALA A 369 6.74 -14.87 2.00
CA ALA A 369 7.42 -14.19 3.09
C ALA A 369 6.56 -13.07 3.70
N PHE A 370 5.82 -12.34 2.86
CA PHE A 370 4.87 -11.32 3.32
C PHE A 370 3.78 -11.92 4.19
N LEU A 371 3.10 -12.96 3.73
CA LEU A 371 1.98 -13.58 4.45
C LEU A 371 2.43 -14.36 5.70
N ALA A 372 3.65 -14.90 5.70
CA ALA A 372 4.25 -15.54 6.87
C ALA A 372 4.75 -14.55 7.92
N ASN A 373 4.95 -13.27 7.54
CA ASN A 373 5.42 -12.24 8.45
C ASN A 373 4.38 -11.94 9.53
N ARG A 374 4.85 -11.63 10.75
CA ARG A 374 4.00 -11.32 11.92
C ARG A 374 3.01 -10.19 11.70
N PHE A 375 3.30 -9.22 10.84
CA PHE A 375 2.39 -8.14 10.45
C PHE A 375 1.58 -8.56 9.21
N GLY A 376 2.21 -9.12 8.20
CA GLY A 376 1.58 -9.49 6.94
C GLY A 376 0.47 -10.53 7.09
N ARG A 377 0.54 -11.39 8.10
CA ARG A 377 -0.52 -12.36 8.41
C ARG A 377 -1.89 -11.72 8.69
N GLN A 378 -1.94 -10.42 9.00
CA GLN A 378 -3.21 -9.71 9.17
C GLN A 378 -4.09 -9.78 7.91
N TYR A 379 -3.49 -9.98 6.74
CA TYR A 379 -4.24 -10.18 5.49
C TYR A 379 -4.94 -11.54 5.39
N THR A 380 -4.65 -12.48 6.29
CA THR A 380 -5.25 -13.83 6.31
C THR A 380 -5.94 -14.17 7.62
N CYS A 381 -5.70 -13.42 8.71
CA CYS A 381 -6.21 -13.73 10.03
C CYS A 381 -7.60 -13.16 10.32
N HIS A 382 -8.11 -12.25 9.48
CA HIS A 382 -9.38 -11.57 9.69
C HIS A 382 -10.32 -11.72 8.49
N PRO A 383 -10.63 -12.97 8.07
CA PRO A 383 -11.67 -13.17 7.07
C PRO A 383 -12.98 -12.65 7.64
N LEU A 384 -13.80 -11.99 6.80
CA LEU A 384 -15.16 -11.67 7.19
C LEU A 384 -15.90 -12.97 7.43
N GLU A 385 -16.27 -13.24 8.68
CA GLU A 385 -17.22 -14.28 8.99
C GLU A 385 -18.58 -13.86 8.42
N GLU A 386 -19.16 -14.71 7.58
CA GLU A 386 -20.57 -14.59 7.21
C GLU A 386 -21.37 -14.80 8.48
N THR A 387 -21.91 -13.74 9.06
CA THR A 387 -22.99 -13.87 10.02
C THR A 387 -24.14 -14.54 9.27
N ALA A 388 -24.38 -15.82 9.57
CA ALA A 388 -25.57 -16.52 9.13
C ALA A 388 -26.78 -15.64 9.47
N ALA A 389 -27.53 -15.23 8.43
CA ALA A 389 -28.76 -14.46 8.55
C ALA A 389 -29.87 -15.33 9.14
#